data_50d8bcfb00697a10bcfa7c511252c45d
#
_entry.id   50d8bcfb00697a10bcfa7c511252c45d
#
_cell.length_a   1.000
_cell.length_b   1.000
_cell.length_c   1.000
_cell.angle_alpha   90.00
_cell.angle_beta   90.00
_cell.angle_gamma   90.00
#
_symmetry.space_group_name_H-M   'P 1'
#
loop_
_entity.id
_entity.type
_entity.pdbx_description
1 polymer ?
#
loop_
_entity_poly.entity_id
_entity_poly.type
_entity_poly.pdbx_seq_one_letter_code
_entity_poly.pdbx_strand_id
1 'polypeptide(L)'
;STEAGEFWDIYKLDVVEIPTNRPVIRDDMDDRVYKTNREKYRAVIEEIDNMRVSGRPCLVGTTSVEISELLGKMLDMRKIPHQVLNAKLHQKEAQIVAEAGRSTMGTCYVASDGKAFCEKASAERYQKMLNESKNGQPGQEVKSEQRLLGAVTIATNMAGRGTDIKLTPEVKEKGGLAIIGTTRHESRRVDRQLRGRAGRQGDPGSSVFYVSLEDDLMRKFGSERIAKIMDRLGFEEGERIEAPMISKSIERAQKKVEENNFGIRKHLLEYDDVMNKQRTVIYEKRRHALMGERLGMDISNIIWDRVVSIIERNDYEGCKEAFLQILSMEVPFTEQQLANDNKNDLAEKAFEIAMTTFKRKTERIQTDAWPVIKQVYETQGEIYQFIVVPITDGRHLIQLRVNLKEAYETNCKNIVKEFEKFVLLHVIDDDWKENLRQLDELRHSVQNASYEQKDPLLIFKLESAKLWDTMIDDLYNRATAFLMRGQIPMQAENAPVQEAAPEEHAQRYNEQKVNLDEVDDAQRAAASQDTREGQQQPVRQPIVREHMPRPNDPCPCGSGKKFKNCHGRGIR
;
A
#
# COMPACT_ATOMS: atom_id res chain seq x y z
N SER A 1 12.64 6.34 -22.02
CA SER A 1 11.65 6.20 -20.94
C SER A 1 11.40 7.54 -20.24
N THR A 2 10.17 7.82 -19.80
CA THR A 2 9.82 9.04 -19.06
C THR A 2 10.46 9.06 -17.66
N GLU A 3 10.70 7.89 -17.08
CA GLU A 3 11.23 7.69 -15.74
C GLU A 3 12.71 7.29 -15.69
N ALA A 4 13.47 7.45 -16.80
CA ALA A 4 14.89 7.07 -16.85
C ALA A 4 15.72 7.78 -15.76
N GLY A 5 15.46 9.08 -15.53
CA GLY A 5 16.11 9.84 -14.46
C GLY A 5 15.81 9.29 -13.06
N GLU A 6 14.54 8.89 -12.80
CA GLU A 6 14.15 8.29 -11.52
C GLU A 6 14.85 6.93 -11.29
N PHE A 7 14.97 6.08 -12.31
CA PHE A 7 15.69 4.82 -12.21
C PHE A 7 17.17 5.04 -11.87
N TRP A 8 17.79 6.03 -12.49
CA TRP A 8 19.17 6.39 -12.16
C TRP A 8 19.30 6.96 -10.74
N ASP A 9 18.44 7.89 -10.36
CA ASP A 9 18.54 8.56 -9.07
C ASP A 9 18.34 7.61 -7.89
N ILE A 10 17.38 6.68 -8.00
CA ILE A 10 17.01 5.77 -6.91
C ILE A 10 17.81 4.47 -6.94
N TYR A 11 17.89 3.82 -8.11
CA TYR A 11 18.44 2.46 -8.22
C TYR A 11 19.83 2.43 -8.85
N LYS A 12 20.33 3.55 -9.36
CA LYS A 12 21.60 3.63 -10.14
C LYS A 12 21.59 2.71 -11.37
N LEU A 13 20.41 2.55 -11.98
CA LEU A 13 20.20 1.71 -13.16
C LEU A 13 20.06 2.57 -14.41
N ASP A 14 20.79 2.22 -15.46
CA ASP A 14 20.62 2.80 -16.77
C ASP A 14 19.39 2.22 -17.49
N VAL A 15 18.78 3.04 -18.33
CA VAL A 15 17.64 2.64 -19.17
C VAL A 15 18.08 2.58 -20.63
N VAL A 16 18.07 1.38 -21.20
CA VAL A 16 18.35 1.14 -22.62
C VAL A 16 17.05 1.00 -23.39
N GLU A 17 16.87 1.82 -24.41
CA GLU A 17 15.69 1.75 -25.29
C GLU A 17 15.95 0.74 -26.41
N ILE A 18 15.16 -0.35 -26.43
CA ILE A 18 15.18 -1.32 -27.51
C ILE A 18 14.22 -0.83 -28.59
N PRO A 19 14.66 -0.65 -29.84
CA PRO A 19 13.81 -0.21 -30.94
C PRO A 19 12.69 -1.21 -31.21
N THR A 20 11.56 -0.71 -31.73
CA THR A 20 10.42 -1.56 -32.11
C THR A 20 10.77 -2.46 -33.29
N ASN A 21 10.22 -3.69 -33.30
CA ASN A 21 10.42 -4.65 -34.39
C ASN A 21 9.97 -4.10 -35.78
N ARG A 22 8.86 -3.37 -35.79
CA ARG A 22 8.35 -2.62 -36.95
C ARG A 22 8.18 -1.16 -36.61
N PRO A 23 8.40 -0.23 -37.57
CA PRO A 23 8.21 1.19 -37.30
C PRO A 23 6.76 1.50 -36.89
N VAL A 24 6.59 2.43 -35.96
CA VAL A 24 5.28 2.94 -35.57
C VAL A 24 4.82 3.95 -36.61
N ILE A 25 3.75 3.60 -37.34
CA ILE A 25 3.14 4.44 -38.39
C ILE A 25 1.87 5.15 -37.92
N ARG A 26 1.56 5.05 -36.59
CA ARG A 26 0.42 5.72 -35.98
C ARG A 26 0.56 7.24 -36.10
N ASP A 27 -0.52 7.89 -36.47
CA ASP A 27 -0.61 9.35 -36.50
C ASP A 27 -1.06 9.88 -35.12
N ASP A 28 -0.14 10.55 -34.43
CA ASP A 28 -0.38 11.16 -33.11
C ASP A 28 -0.70 12.66 -33.30
N MET A 29 -2.00 12.98 -33.35
CA MET A 29 -2.49 14.34 -33.57
C MET A 29 -2.26 15.24 -32.35
N ASP A 30 -2.26 16.56 -32.57
CA ASP A 30 -2.21 17.56 -31.49
C ASP A 30 -3.48 17.53 -30.63
N ASP A 31 -3.34 18.03 -29.41
CA ASP A 31 -4.45 18.10 -28.45
C ASP A 31 -5.50 19.10 -28.91
N ARG A 32 -6.77 18.73 -28.78
CA ARG A 32 -7.93 19.60 -29.04
C ARG A 32 -8.40 20.19 -27.71
N VAL A 33 -8.25 21.50 -27.52
CA VAL A 33 -8.54 22.16 -26.25
C VAL A 33 -9.85 22.96 -26.33
N TYR A 34 -10.67 22.83 -25.30
CA TYR A 34 -11.97 23.47 -25.15
C TYR A 34 -12.04 24.28 -23.84
N LYS A 35 -12.91 25.29 -23.78
CA LYS A 35 -13.12 26.03 -22.53
C LYS A 35 -13.77 25.19 -21.45
N THR A 36 -14.82 24.46 -21.79
CA THR A 36 -15.65 23.70 -20.84
C THR A 36 -15.65 22.20 -21.10
N ASN A 37 -15.93 21.43 -20.06
CA ASN A 37 -16.11 19.98 -20.18
C ASN A 37 -17.32 19.62 -21.08
N ARG A 38 -18.36 20.44 -21.07
CA ARG A 38 -19.56 20.22 -21.90
C ARG A 38 -19.23 20.26 -23.38
N GLU A 39 -18.48 21.25 -23.82
CA GLU A 39 -17.99 21.39 -25.20
C GLU A 39 -17.09 20.22 -25.60
N LYS A 40 -16.14 19.91 -24.73
CA LYS A 40 -15.23 18.77 -24.90
C LYS A 40 -15.98 17.45 -25.14
N TYR A 41 -16.91 17.08 -24.27
CA TYR A 41 -17.64 15.83 -24.42
C TYR A 41 -18.54 15.84 -25.66
N ARG A 42 -19.11 16.96 -26.04
CA ARG A 42 -19.85 17.10 -27.29
C ARG A 42 -18.98 16.82 -28.50
N ALA A 43 -17.77 17.40 -28.52
CA ALA A 43 -16.81 17.19 -29.60
C ALA A 43 -16.26 15.75 -29.62
N VAL A 44 -16.04 15.12 -28.45
CA VAL A 44 -15.66 13.69 -28.34
C VAL A 44 -16.72 12.80 -28.99
N ILE A 45 -18.01 13.05 -28.71
CA ILE A 45 -19.08 12.22 -29.27
C ILE A 45 -19.21 12.42 -30.78
N GLU A 46 -18.99 13.64 -31.28
CA GLU A 46 -18.97 13.92 -32.72
C GLU A 46 -17.81 13.18 -33.41
N GLU A 47 -16.64 13.14 -32.78
CA GLU A 47 -15.50 12.38 -33.31
C GLU A 47 -15.75 10.86 -33.30
N ILE A 48 -16.36 10.34 -32.22
CA ILE A 48 -16.76 8.92 -32.14
C ILE A 48 -17.70 8.57 -33.32
N ASP A 49 -18.70 9.43 -33.59
CA ASP A 49 -19.64 9.22 -34.70
C ASP A 49 -18.90 9.24 -36.05
N ASN A 50 -18.01 10.20 -36.28
CA ASN A 50 -17.20 10.30 -37.48
C ASN A 50 -16.32 9.05 -37.71
N MET A 51 -15.61 8.60 -36.66
CA MET A 51 -14.76 7.40 -36.75
C MET A 51 -15.59 6.15 -37.03
N ARG A 52 -16.71 5.98 -36.32
CA ARG A 52 -17.62 4.85 -36.52
C ARG A 52 -18.15 4.77 -37.94
N VAL A 53 -18.63 5.88 -38.45
CA VAL A 53 -19.23 5.95 -39.82
C VAL A 53 -18.16 5.77 -40.92
N SER A 54 -16.90 6.17 -40.65
CA SER A 54 -15.77 5.91 -41.57
C SER A 54 -15.37 4.41 -41.62
N GLY A 55 -15.95 3.56 -40.76
CA GLY A 55 -15.59 2.14 -40.64
C GLY A 55 -14.41 1.89 -39.76
N ARG A 56 -13.93 2.88 -39.02
CA ARG A 56 -12.80 2.76 -38.07
C ARG A 56 -13.30 2.48 -36.67
N PRO A 57 -12.84 1.42 -36.01
CA PRO A 57 -13.11 1.24 -34.59
C PRO A 57 -12.41 2.31 -33.76
N CYS A 58 -13.03 2.73 -32.67
CA CYS A 58 -12.46 3.70 -31.76
C CYS A 58 -12.42 3.18 -30.31
N LEU A 59 -11.31 3.45 -29.65
CA LEU A 59 -11.11 3.23 -28.23
C LEU A 59 -11.06 4.58 -27.51
N VAL A 60 -12.06 4.82 -26.65
CA VAL A 60 -12.21 6.06 -25.90
C VAL A 60 -11.62 5.85 -24.50
N GLY A 61 -10.48 6.52 -24.21
CA GLY A 61 -9.83 6.46 -22.91
C GLY A 61 -10.42 7.49 -21.94
N THR A 62 -10.78 7.04 -20.74
CA THR A 62 -11.30 7.89 -19.66
C THR A 62 -10.46 7.72 -18.40
N THR A 63 -10.47 8.71 -17.50
CA THR A 63 -9.71 8.68 -16.23
C THR A 63 -10.49 8.02 -15.09
N SER A 64 -11.82 8.00 -15.17
CA SER A 64 -12.65 7.42 -14.10
C SER A 64 -13.81 6.60 -14.66
N VAL A 65 -14.35 5.72 -13.82
CA VAL A 65 -15.55 4.94 -14.14
C VAL A 65 -16.76 5.84 -14.36
N GLU A 66 -16.89 6.91 -13.58
CA GLU A 66 -17.98 7.89 -13.67
C GLU A 66 -18.03 8.58 -15.04
N ILE A 67 -16.85 8.99 -15.54
CA ILE A 67 -16.75 9.59 -16.88
C ILE A 67 -17.11 8.56 -17.96
N SER A 68 -16.69 7.31 -17.79
CA SER A 68 -17.05 6.23 -18.71
C SER A 68 -18.57 6.02 -18.78
N GLU A 69 -19.24 5.99 -17.63
CA GLU A 69 -20.69 5.84 -17.53
C GLU A 69 -21.44 7.08 -18.09
N LEU A 70 -20.93 8.28 -17.83
CA LEU A 70 -21.48 9.52 -18.38
C LEU A 70 -21.43 9.52 -19.91
N LEU A 71 -20.26 9.20 -20.49
CA LEU A 71 -20.10 9.11 -21.94
C LEU A 71 -20.98 8.00 -22.52
N GLY A 72 -21.08 6.85 -21.85
CA GLY A 72 -21.99 5.77 -22.25
C GLY A 72 -23.43 6.27 -22.34
N LYS A 73 -23.96 6.93 -21.31
CA LYS A 73 -25.31 7.52 -21.34
C LYS A 73 -25.49 8.54 -22.46
N MET A 74 -24.46 9.35 -22.74
CA MET A 74 -24.52 10.33 -23.84
C MET A 74 -24.54 9.66 -25.23
N LEU A 75 -23.84 8.51 -25.39
CA LEU A 75 -23.88 7.71 -26.61
C LEU A 75 -25.21 6.97 -26.77
N ASP A 76 -25.79 6.48 -25.67
CA ASP A 76 -27.15 5.87 -25.66
C ASP A 76 -28.21 6.87 -26.11
N MET A 77 -28.16 8.11 -25.64
CA MET A 77 -29.07 9.17 -26.10
C MET A 77 -28.98 9.43 -27.60
N ARG A 78 -27.80 9.22 -28.21
CA ARG A 78 -27.59 9.32 -29.66
C ARG A 78 -27.76 7.97 -30.39
N LYS A 79 -28.19 6.91 -29.69
CA LYS A 79 -28.36 5.56 -30.23
C LYS A 79 -27.11 5.01 -30.91
N ILE A 80 -25.92 5.36 -30.41
CA ILE A 80 -24.65 4.84 -30.88
C ILE A 80 -24.30 3.59 -30.08
N PRO A 81 -24.32 2.38 -30.68
CA PRO A 81 -23.93 1.15 -30.00
C PRO A 81 -22.50 1.23 -29.55
N HIS A 82 -22.24 0.93 -28.27
CA HIS A 82 -20.94 0.97 -27.67
C HIS A 82 -20.79 -0.08 -26.57
N GLN A 83 -19.54 -0.34 -26.17
CA GLN A 83 -19.21 -1.22 -25.06
C GLN A 83 -18.40 -0.43 -24.03
N VAL A 84 -18.66 -0.65 -22.73
CA VAL A 84 -17.92 -0.01 -21.64
C VAL A 84 -17.06 -1.07 -20.95
N LEU A 85 -15.76 -0.84 -20.97
CA LEU A 85 -14.75 -1.67 -20.33
C LEU A 85 -14.28 -0.98 -19.06
N ASN A 86 -14.72 -1.47 -17.92
CA ASN A 86 -14.33 -0.96 -16.60
C ASN A 86 -13.98 -2.11 -15.66
N ALA A 87 -13.35 -1.80 -14.52
CA ALA A 87 -12.91 -2.76 -13.52
C ALA A 87 -14.03 -3.65 -12.91
N LYS A 88 -15.30 -3.30 -13.13
CA LYS A 88 -16.46 -4.07 -12.62
C LYS A 88 -16.80 -5.30 -13.46
N LEU A 89 -16.25 -5.44 -14.69
CA LEU A 89 -16.69 -6.42 -15.69
C LEU A 89 -15.57 -7.40 -16.11
N HIS A 90 -14.72 -7.84 -15.20
CA HIS A 90 -13.56 -8.71 -15.48
C HIS A 90 -13.87 -9.95 -16.33
N GLN A 91 -15.02 -10.60 -16.13
CA GLN A 91 -15.38 -11.82 -16.87
C GLN A 91 -15.65 -11.56 -18.37
N LYS A 92 -16.07 -10.35 -18.75
CA LYS A 92 -16.35 -9.97 -20.14
C LYS A 92 -15.21 -9.20 -20.81
N GLU A 93 -14.18 -8.86 -20.07
CA GLU A 93 -13.09 -8.01 -20.55
C GLU A 93 -12.43 -8.55 -21.83
N ALA A 94 -12.06 -9.82 -21.83
CA ALA A 94 -11.42 -10.46 -22.98
C ALA A 94 -12.30 -10.44 -24.25
N GLN A 95 -13.61 -10.62 -24.10
CA GLN A 95 -14.57 -10.57 -25.21
C GLN A 95 -14.70 -9.15 -25.74
N ILE A 96 -14.88 -8.16 -24.87
CA ILE A 96 -15.00 -6.74 -25.26
C ILE A 96 -13.75 -6.28 -26.00
N VAL A 97 -12.57 -6.64 -25.51
CA VAL A 97 -11.30 -6.30 -26.16
C VAL A 97 -11.16 -6.99 -27.52
N ALA A 98 -11.60 -8.25 -27.65
CA ALA A 98 -11.56 -8.97 -28.93
C ALA A 98 -12.49 -8.33 -29.98
N GLU A 99 -13.60 -7.72 -29.57
CA GLU A 99 -14.54 -7.03 -30.44
C GLU A 99 -14.15 -5.58 -30.74
N ALA A 100 -13.35 -4.95 -29.88
CA ALA A 100 -12.93 -3.55 -30.00
C ALA A 100 -12.15 -3.21 -31.30
N GLY A 101 -11.55 -4.19 -31.93
CA GLY A 101 -10.80 -4.03 -33.19
C GLY A 101 -11.58 -4.37 -34.47
N ARG A 102 -12.91 -4.55 -34.37
CA ARG A 102 -13.75 -5.02 -35.48
C ARG A 102 -14.67 -3.92 -35.99
N SER A 103 -15.19 -4.14 -37.19
CA SER A 103 -16.27 -3.34 -37.78
C SER A 103 -17.39 -4.25 -38.21
N THR A 104 -18.62 -3.78 -38.12
CA THR A 104 -19.82 -4.53 -38.47
C THR A 104 -20.67 -3.79 -39.50
N MET A 105 -21.37 -4.52 -40.41
CA MET A 105 -22.29 -3.89 -41.34
C MET A 105 -23.47 -3.28 -40.57
N GLY A 106 -23.79 -2.04 -40.90
CA GLY A 106 -24.87 -1.32 -40.26
C GLY A 106 -25.39 -0.17 -41.12
N THR A 107 -26.57 0.34 -40.77
CA THR A 107 -27.19 1.46 -41.48
C THR A 107 -26.64 2.78 -41.02
N CYS A 108 -26.22 3.63 -41.95
CA CYS A 108 -25.88 5.04 -41.72
C CYS A 108 -26.78 5.95 -42.57
N TYR A 109 -26.82 7.22 -42.18
CA TYR A 109 -27.62 8.26 -42.81
C TYR A 109 -26.72 9.30 -43.43
N VAL A 110 -26.81 9.49 -44.74
CA VAL A 110 -25.89 10.34 -45.49
C VAL A 110 -26.59 11.60 -45.95
N ALA A 111 -26.02 12.75 -45.64
CA ALA A 111 -26.47 14.05 -46.09
C ALA A 111 -26.06 14.31 -47.54
N SER A 112 -26.64 15.32 -48.17
CA SER A 112 -26.42 15.66 -49.59
C SER A 112 -24.96 16.00 -49.95
N ASP A 113 -24.16 16.43 -48.99
CA ASP A 113 -22.72 16.71 -49.15
C ASP A 113 -21.84 15.48 -48.96
N GLY A 114 -22.45 14.30 -48.69
CA GLY A 114 -21.72 13.04 -48.45
C GLY A 114 -21.37 12.77 -47.00
N LYS A 115 -21.64 13.70 -46.08
CA LYS A 115 -21.41 13.49 -44.63
C LYS A 115 -22.39 12.49 -44.08
N ALA A 116 -21.87 11.46 -43.42
CA ALA A 116 -22.68 10.37 -42.88
C ALA A 116 -22.78 10.44 -41.36
N PHE A 117 -23.87 9.91 -40.80
CA PHE A 117 -24.20 9.91 -39.37
C PHE A 117 -24.77 8.56 -38.98
N CYS A 118 -24.55 8.15 -37.73
CA CYS A 118 -25.17 6.93 -37.20
C CYS A 118 -26.68 7.15 -36.89
N GLU A 119 -27.08 8.37 -36.52
CA GLU A 119 -28.44 8.71 -36.13
C GLU A 119 -29.18 9.50 -37.23
N LYS A 120 -30.38 9.07 -37.58
CA LYS A 120 -31.24 9.74 -38.58
C LYS A 120 -31.54 11.18 -38.21
N ALA A 121 -31.90 11.43 -36.93
CA ALA A 121 -32.24 12.79 -36.46
C ALA A 121 -31.06 13.76 -36.52
N SER A 122 -29.84 13.29 -36.35
CA SER A 122 -28.64 14.10 -36.48
C SER A 122 -28.33 14.44 -37.94
N ALA A 123 -28.51 13.46 -38.84
CA ALA A 123 -28.39 13.66 -40.28
C ALA A 123 -29.44 14.65 -40.81
N GLU A 124 -30.69 14.53 -40.37
CA GLU A 124 -31.77 15.45 -40.77
C GLU A 124 -31.54 16.88 -40.28
N ARG A 125 -31.09 17.05 -39.05
CA ARG A 125 -30.71 18.37 -38.53
C ARG A 125 -29.58 19.00 -39.34
N TYR A 126 -28.56 18.22 -39.65
CA TYR A 126 -27.44 18.68 -40.46
C TYR A 126 -27.87 19.03 -41.88
N GLN A 127 -28.71 18.16 -42.51
CA GLN A 127 -29.26 18.42 -43.83
C GLN A 127 -30.13 19.69 -43.86
N LYS A 128 -30.89 19.95 -42.80
CA LYS A 128 -31.68 21.16 -42.66
C LYS A 128 -30.79 22.40 -42.64
N MET A 129 -29.69 22.37 -41.87
CA MET A 129 -28.69 23.47 -41.86
C MET A 129 -28.04 23.67 -43.23
N LEU A 130 -27.77 22.59 -43.98
CA LEU A 130 -27.23 22.65 -45.33
C LEU A 130 -28.24 23.33 -46.28
N ASN A 131 -29.51 22.92 -46.23
CA ASN A 131 -30.58 23.46 -47.05
C ASN A 131 -30.83 24.97 -46.76
N GLU A 132 -30.61 25.44 -45.54
CA GLU A 132 -30.70 26.82 -45.11
C GLU A 132 -29.45 27.65 -45.44
N SER A 133 -28.30 27.03 -45.75
CA SER A 133 -27.07 27.67 -46.11
C SER A 133 -27.07 28.23 -47.55
N LYS A 134 -26.27 29.29 -47.79
CA LYS A 134 -26.19 29.94 -49.13
C LYS A 134 -25.71 29.01 -50.27
N ASN A 135 -25.08 27.88 -49.93
CA ASN A 135 -24.55 26.88 -50.86
C ASN A 135 -25.37 25.61 -50.92
N GLY A 136 -26.49 25.50 -50.17
CA GLY A 136 -27.36 24.34 -50.15
C GLY A 136 -28.43 24.35 -51.25
N GLN A 137 -28.71 23.17 -51.80
CA GLN A 137 -29.87 23.00 -52.69
C GLN A 137 -31.11 22.73 -51.83
N PRO A 138 -32.13 23.54 -51.89
CA PRO A 138 -33.34 23.35 -51.07
C PRO A 138 -34.07 22.08 -51.45
N GLY A 139 -34.49 21.29 -50.44
CA GLY A 139 -35.32 20.10 -50.63
C GLY A 139 -34.60 18.75 -50.75
N GLN A 140 -33.30 18.73 -50.51
CA GLN A 140 -32.59 17.43 -50.46
C GLN A 140 -32.83 16.70 -49.12
N GLU A 141 -33.07 15.40 -49.23
CA GLU A 141 -33.33 14.52 -48.09
C GLU A 141 -32.11 13.61 -47.78
N VAL A 142 -32.09 13.12 -46.56
CA VAL A 142 -31.07 12.21 -46.06
C VAL A 142 -31.29 10.82 -46.66
N LYS A 143 -30.21 10.20 -47.21
CA LYS A 143 -30.27 8.83 -47.75
C LYS A 143 -29.78 7.85 -46.68
N SER A 144 -30.41 6.67 -46.60
CA SER A 144 -29.92 5.55 -45.80
C SER A 144 -29.03 4.62 -46.63
N GLU A 145 -27.85 4.29 -46.10
CA GLU A 145 -26.91 3.37 -46.75
C GLU A 145 -26.41 2.33 -45.78
N GLN A 146 -26.15 1.12 -46.29
CA GLN A 146 -25.46 0.08 -45.54
C GLN A 146 -23.95 0.26 -45.69
N ARG A 147 -23.26 0.51 -44.57
CA ARG A 147 -21.80 0.67 -44.53
C ARG A 147 -21.17 -0.15 -43.41
N LEU A 148 -19.90 -0.38 -43.56
CA LEU A 148 -19.07 -0.94 -42.48
C LEU A 148 -18.92 0.12 -41.38
N LEU A 149 -19.43 -0.16 -40.19
CA LEU A 149 -19.39 0.72 -39.02
C LEU A 149 -18.37 0.22 -37.99
N GLY A 150 -17.50 1.09 -37.53
CA GLY A 150 -16.48 0.74 -36.53
C GLY A 150 -17.07 0.46 -35.15
N ALA A 151 -16.48 -0.46 -34.40
CA ALA A 151 -16.83 -0.67 -32.99
C ALA A 151 -16.45 0.54 -32.12
N VAL A 152 -17.25 0.82 -31.11
CA VAL A 152 -16.99 1.88 -30.12
C VAL A 152 -16.77 1.24 -28.76
N THR A 153 -15.60 1.44 -28.18
CA THR A 153 -15.25 0.92 -26.85
C THR A 153 -14.80 2.04 -25.95
N ILE A 154 -15.46 2.23 -24.82
CA ILE A 154 -15.04 3.16 -23.78
C ILE A 154 -14.25 2.36 -22.74
N ALA A 155 -13.04 2.77 -22.40
CA ALA A 155 -12.20 2.06 -21.44
C ALA A 155 -11.58 3.01 -20.43
N THR A 156 -11.56 2.62 -19.17
CA THR A 156 -10.71 3.27 -18.17
C THR A 156 -9.24 2.88 -18.41
N ASN A 157 -8.31 3.69 -17.92
CA ASN A 157 -6.86 3.58 -18.22
C ASN A 157 -6.27 2.19 -18.07
N MET A 158 -6.70 1.45 -17.05
CA MET A 158 -6.12 0.16 -16.68
C MET A 158 -6.85 -1.02 -17.33
N ALA A 159 -8.07 -0.81 -17.77
CA ALA A 159 -8.90 -1.87 -18.36
C ALA A 159 -8.28 -2.41 -19.66
N GLY A 160 -8.27 -3.73 -19.82
CA GLY A 160 -7.68 -4.41 -20.98
C GLY A 160 -6.15 -4.39 -21.00
N ARG A 161 -5.47 -4.10 -19.90
CA ARG A 161 -4.00 -4.14 -19.84
C ARG A 161 -3.49 -5.57 -20.07
N GLY A 162 -2.49 -5.71 -20.93
CA GLY A 162 -1.93 -7.03 -21.30
C GLY A 162 -2.67 -7.73 -22.44
N THR A 163 -3.85 -7.25 -22.86
CA THR A 163 -4.60 -7.82 -23.98
C THR A 163 -4.35 -7.02 -25.27
N ASP A 164 -4.21 -7.73 -26.38
CA ASP A 164 -4.00 -7.13 -27.70
C ASP A 164 -5.31 -6.96 -28.45
N ILE A 165 -5.52 -5.79 -29.06
CA ILE A 165 -6.68 -5.49 -29.92
C ILE A 165 -6.30 -5.87 -31.35
N LYS A 166 -6.83 -7.00 -31.83
CA LYS A 166 -6.57 -7.49 -33.18
C LYS A 166 -7.47 -6.78 -34.20
N LEU A 167 -6.84 -6.22 -35.24
CA LEU A 167 -7.55 -5.51 -36.31
C LEU A 167 -7.80 -6.44 -37.49
N THR A 168 -9.02 -6.35 -38.08
CA THR A 168 -9.34 -7.03 -39.33
C THR A 168 -8.67 -6.31 -40.52
N PRO A 169 -8.45 -6.99 -41.68
CA PRO A 169 -7.84 -6.35 -42.85
C PRO A 169 -8.59 -5.10 -43.31
N GLU A 170 -9.93 -5.15 -43.32
CA GLU A 170 -10.78 -4.02 -43.74
C GLU A 170 -10.59 -2.80 -42.82
N VAL A 171 -10.40 -3.02 -41.52
CA VAL A 171 -10.10 -1.96 -40.55
C VAL A 171 -8.73 -1.34 -40.79
N LYS A 172 -7.73 -2.16 -41.14
CA LYS A 172 -6.39 -1.65 -41.46
C LYS A 172 -6.40 -0.75 -42.70
N GLU A 173 -7.16 -1.12 -43.74
CA GLU A 173 -7.35 -0.31 -44.95
C GLU A 173 -8.04 1.03 -44.67
N LYS A 174 -8.93 1.09 -43.66
CA LYS A 174 -9.63 2.29 -43.24
C LYS A 174 -8.80 3.20 -42.29
N GLY A 175 -7.53 2.83 -42.00
CA GLY A 175 -6.62 3.62 -41.17
C GLY A 175 -6.51 3.12 -39.72
N GLY A 176 -6.98 1.88 -39.44
CA GLY A 176 -6.77 1.19 -38.17
C GLY A 176 -7.55 1.74 -36.98
N LEU A 177 -7.10 1.39 -35.79
CA LEU A 177 -7.73 1.79 -34.52
C LEU A 177 -7.51 3.28 -34.23
N ALA A 178 -8.61 3.99 -33.91
CA ALA A 178 -8.57 5.36 -33.45
C ALA A 178 -8.59 5.43 -31.91
N ILE A 179 -7.62 6.10 -31.31
CA ILE A 179 -7.57 6.37 -29.87
C ILE A 179 -8.09 7.77 -29.61
N ILE A 180 -9.09 7.90 -28.75
CA ILE A 180 -9.67 9.17 -28.32
C ILE A 180 -9.47 9.28 -26.81
N GLY A 181 -8.52 10.10 -26.36
CA GLY A 181 -8.35 10.45 -24.95
C GLY A 181 -9.31 11.56 -24.54
N THR A 182 -10.05 11.40 -23.46
CA THR A 182 -11.03 12.41 -22.99
C THR A 182 -10.41 13.44 -22.05
N THR A 183 -9.16 13.22 -21.62
CA THR A 183 -8.33 14.14 -20.86
C THR A 183 -6.89 13.66 -20.88
N ARG A 184 -5.95 14.53 -20.54
CA ARG A 184 -4.56 14.16 -20.25
C ARG A 184 -4.43 13.66 -18.82
N HIS A 185 -3.66 12.61 -18.62
CA HIS A 185 -3.35 12.08 -17.30
C HIS A 185 -2.26 12.91 -16.60
N GLU A 186 -2.13 12.75 -15.32
CA GLU A 186 -1.06 13.40 -14.54
C GLU A 186 0.34 12.89 -14.95
N SER A 187 0.45 11.69 -15.52
CA SER A 187 1.71 11.11 -16.01
C SER A 187 1.67 10.88 -17.51
N ARG A 188 2.71 11.37 -18.21
CA ARG A 188 2.93 11.15 -19.64
C ARG A 188 3.01 9.67 -20.01
N ARG A 189 3.48 8.83 -19.09
CA ARG A 189 3.56 7.37 -19.27
C ARG A 189 2.18 6.76 -19.52
N VAL A 190 1.17 7.20 -18.78
CA VAL A 190 -0.21 6.70 -18.92
C VAL A 190 -0.80 7.12 -20.27
N ASP A 191 -0.58 8.35 -20.70
CA ASP A 191 -0.98 8.81 -22.04
C ASP A 191 -0.32 7.99 -23.15
N ARG A 192 0.97 7.69 -23.01
CA ARG A 192 1.70 6.83 -23.96
C ARG A 192 1.17 5.39 -23.95
N GLN A 193 0.75 4.86 -22.80
CA GLN A 193 0.12 3.54 -22.73
C GLN A 193 -1.22 3.51 -23.46
N LEU A 194 -2.02 4.56 -23.34
CA LEU A 194 -3.28 4.67 -24.07
C LEU A 194 -3.02 4.75 -25.57
N ARG A 195 -2.14 5.65 -26.04
CA ARG A 195 -1.73 5.75 -27.44
C ARG A 195 -1.19 4.43 -27.98
N GLY A 196 -0.41 3.70 -27.18
CA GLY A 196 0.18 2.42 -27.53
C GLY A 196 -0.80 1.26 -27.68
N ARG A 197 -2.11 1.49 -27.50
CA ARG A 197 -3.15 0.52 -27.87
C ARG A 197 -3.34 0.43 -29.39
N ALA A 198 -3.02 1.49 -30.14
CA ALA A 198 -3.04 1.53 -31.60
C ALA A 198 -1.62 1.57 -32.17
N GLY A 199 -1.47 1.25 -33.45
CA GLY A 199 -0.19 1.29 -34.15
C GLY A 199 0.78 0.20 -33.75
N ARG A 200 0.30 -0.98 -33.34
CA ARG A 200 1.13 -2.12 -32.94
C ARG A 200 1.61 -2.89 -34.17
N GLN A 201 2.85 -3.36 -34.10
CA GLN A 201 3.48 -4.21 -35.14
C GLN A 201 3.35 -3.65 -36.57
N GLY A 202 3.43 -2.31 -36.73
CA GLY A 202 3.32 -1.64 -38.01
C GLY A 202 1.88 -1.50 -38.53
N ASP A 203 0.86 -1.74 -37.70
CA ASP A 203 -0.53 -1.46 -38.07
C ASP A 203 -0.79 0.05 -38.10
N PRO A 204 -1.66 0.54 -39.01
CA PRO A 204 -2.09 1.93 -38.99
C PRO A 204 -2.93 2.24 -37.75
N GLY A 205 -3.02 3.50 -37.40
CA GLY A 205 -3.80 3.99 -36.29
C GLY A 205 -3.67 5.49 -36.11
N SER A 206 -4.50 6.05 -35.25
CA SER A 206 -4.41 7.47 -34.88
C SER A 206 -4.70 7.68 -33.42
N SER A 207 -4.18 8.77 -32.86
CA SER A 207 -4.52 9.17 -31.49
C SER A 207 -4.75 10.67 -31.40
N VAL A 208 -5.74 11.08 -30.61
CA VAL A 208 -6.07 12.48 -30.32
C VAL A 208 -6.55 12.59 -28.89
N PHE A 209 -6.16 13.68 -28.20
CA PHE A 209 -6.66 13.99 -26.86
C PHE A 209 -7.55 15.23 -26.89
N TYR A 210 -8.66 15.12 -26.19
CA TYR A 210 -9.61 16.21 -25.95
C TYR A 210 -9.43 16.71 -24.53
N VAL A 211 -9.06 17.97 -24.37
CA VAL A 211 -8.71 18.58 -23.09
C VAL A 211 -9.63 19.78 -22.83
N SER A 212 -10.02 19.98 -21.60
CA SER A 212 -10.75 21.16 -21.16
C SER A 212 -9.92 21.95 -20.14
N LEU A 213 -10.12 23.27 -20.08
CA LEU A 213 -9.54 24.11 -19.03
C LEU A 213 -10.08 23.75 -17.63
N GLU A 214 -11.22 23.07 -17.58
CA GLU A 214 -11.83 22.57 -16.34
C GLU A 214 -11.24 21.24 -15.88
N ASP A 215 -10.41 20.57 -16.70
CA ASP A 215 -9.76 19.31 -16.30
C ASP A 215 -8.79 19.54 -15.13
N ASP A 216 -8.68 18.56 -14.23
CA ASP A 216 -7.90 18.68 -12.99
C ASP A 216 -6.44 19.06 -13.21
N LEU A 217 -5.79 18.49 -14.23
CA LEU A 217 -4.43 18.83 -14.60
C LEU A 217 -4.31 20.32 -15.00
N MET A 218 -5.27 20.81 -15.76
CA MET A 218 -5.31 22.20 -16.22
C MET A 218 -5.62 23.15 -15.07
N ARG A 219 -6.57 22.82 -14.19
CA ARG A 219 -6.91 23.60 -12.99
C ARG A 219 -5.73 23.79 -12.05
N LYS A 220 -4.99 22.69 -11.78
CA LYS A 220 -3.87 22.69 -10.83
C LYS A 220 -2.64 23.44 -11.36
N PHE A 221 -2.36 23.37 -12.66
CA PHE A 221 -1.04 23.74 -13.19
C PHE A 221 -1.03 24.69 -14.39
N GLY A 222 -2.16 25.06 -14.97
CA GLY A 222 -2.12 25.80 -16.23
C GLY A 222 -3.27 26.75 -16.56
N SER A 223 -4.42 26.66 -15.87
CA SER A 223 -5.67 27.27 -16.32
C SER A 223 -5.62 28.80 -16.45
N GLU A 224 -5.06 29.52 -15.48
CA GLU A 224 -5.13 30.98 -15.48
C GLU A 224 -4.37 31.65 -16.63
N ARG A 225 -3.18 31.12 -16.98
CA ARG A 225 -2.39 31.71 -18.08
C ARG A 225 -3.00 31.35 -19.43
N ILE A 226 -3.47 30.15 -19.61
CA ILE A 226 -4.08 29.67 -20.84
C ILE A 226 -5.45 30.34 -21.01
N ALA A 227 -6.27 30.46 -19.97
CA ALA A 227 -7.54 31.16 -20.00
C ALA A 227 -7.35 32.65 -20.41
N LYS A 228 -6.37 33.36 -19.83
CA LYS A 228 -6.04 34.72 -20.22
C LYS A 228 -5.58 34.86 -21.68
N ILE A 229 -4.88 33.85 -22.20
CA ILE A 229 -4.48 33.83 -23.61
C ILE A 229 -5.70 33.61 -24.49
N MET A 230 -6.60 32.69 -24.12
CA MET A 230 -7.84 32.44 -24.86
C MET A 230 -8.77 33.65 -24.88
N ASP A 231 -8.94 34.30 -23.73
CA ASP A 231 -9.77 35.51 -23.64
C ASP A 231 -9.19 36.69 -24.46
N ARG A 232 -7.86 36.82 -24.55
CA ARG A 232 -7.19 37.83 -25.39
C ARG A 232 -7.31 37.53 -26.89
N LEU A 233 -7.38 36.24 -27.26
CA LEU A 233 -7.50 35.83 -28.65
C LEU A 233 -8.95 35.84 -29.15
N GLY A 234 -9.93 36.13 -28.28
CA GLY A 234 -11.34 36.28 -28.64
C GLY A 234 -12.04 35.00 -29.06
N PHE A 235 -11.58 33.85 -28.60
CA PHE A 235 -12.23 32.56 -28.92
C PHE A 235 -13.66 32.52 -28.38
N GLU A 236 -14.61 32.20 -29.26
CA GLU A 236 -16.02 32.04 -28.91
C GLU A 236 -16.29 30.65 -28.29
N GLU A 237 -17.44 30.51 -27.64
CA GLU A 237 -17.92 29.25 -27.10
C GLU A 237 -18.10 28.24 -28.23
N GLY A 238 -17.47 27.05 -28.12
CA GLY A 238 -17.52 25.97 -29.12
C GLY A 238 -16.36 25.95 -30.11
N GLU A 239 -15.48 26.93 -30.14
CA GLU A 239 -14.27 26.89 -30.96
C GLU A 239 -13.21 25.96 -30.37
N ARG A 240 -12.66 25.10 -31.23
CA ARG A 240 -11.53 24.22 -30.88
C ARG A 240 -10.21 24.99 -31.09
N ILE A 241 -9.30 24.79 -30.15
CA ILE A 241 -7.96 25.32 -30.25
C ILE A 241 -6.99 24.19 -30.53
N GLU A 242 -6.38 24.22 -31.71
CA GLU A 242 -5.29 23.36 -32.10
C GLU A 242 -4.03 24.22 -32.15
N ALA A 243 -3.29 24.31 -31.04
CA ALA A 243 -2.05 25.07 -31.00
C ALA A 243 -0.94 24.22 -30.35
N PRO A 244 0.16 23.96 -31.10
CA PRO A 244 1.30 23.21 -30.56
C PRO A 244 1.88 23.80 -29.28
N MET A 245 1.70 25.11 -29.07
CA MET A 245 2.12 25.81 -27.86
C MET A 245 1.33 25.34 -26.62
N ILE A 246 0.05 25.03 -26.79
CA ILE A 246 -0.80 24.58 -25.67
C ILE A 246 -0.44 23.12 -25.33
N SER A 247 -0.27 22.24 -26.32
CA SER A 247 0.19 20.85 -26.09
C SER A 247 1.54 20.83 -25.35
N LYS A 248 2.48 21.70 -25.70
CA LYS A 248 3.75 21.87 -24.96
C LYS A 248 3.55 22.39 -23.55
N SER A 249 2.56 23.26 -23.31
CA SER A 249 2.24 23.77 -21.97
C SER A 249 1.67 22.66 -21.09
N ILE A 250 0.79 21.83 -21.63
CA ILE A 250 0.23 20.64 -20.95
C ILE A 250 1.36 19.67 -20.60
N GLU A 251 2.27 19.39 -21.53
CA GLU A 251 3.43 18.52 -21.26
C GLU A 251 4.33 19.06 -20.13
N ARG A 252 4.55 20.38 -20.08
CA ARG A 252 5.29 21.01 -18.97
C ARG A 252 4.56 20.87 -17.65
N ALA A 253 3.22 20.99 -17.64
CA ALA A 253 2.41 20.76 -16.46
C ALA A 253 2.54 19.31 -15.97
N GLN A 254 2.43 18.35 -16.87
CA GLN A 254 2.65 16.93 -16.54
C GLN A 254 4.05 16.67 -15.95
N LYS A 255 5.10 17.22 -16.56
CA LYS A 255 6.47 17.10 -16.01
C LYS A 255 6.56 17.63 -14.60
N LYS A 256 5.95 18.79 -14.32
CA LYS A 256 5.96 19.36 -12.98
C LYS A 256 5.22 18.50 -11.95
N VAL A 257 4.11 17.86 -12.36
CA VAL A 257 3.40 16.88 -11.52
C VAL A 257 4.26 15.64 -11.28
N GLU A 258 4.87 15.10 -12.34
CA GLU A 258 5.78 13.95 -12.25
C GLU A 258 6.95 14.23 -11.31
N GLU A 259 7.61 15.39 -11.43
CA GLU A 259 8.70 15.84 -10.55
C GLU A 259 8.25 15.98 -9.09
N ASN A 260 7.07 16.57 -8.85
CA ASN A 260 6.51 16.71 -7.51
C ASN A 260 6.21 15.33 -6.89
N ASN A 261 5.55 14.45 -7.66
CA ASN A 261 5.24 13.10 -7.20
C ASN A 261 6.51 12.27 -6.97
N PHE A 262 7.53 12.44 -7.81
CA PHE A 262 8.84 11.82 -7.59
C PHE A 262 9.48 12.34 -6.30
N GLY A 263 9.44 13.64 -6.05
CA GLY A 263 9.93 14.24 -4.81
C GLY A 263 9.27 13.64 -3.57
N ILE A 264 7.94 13.49 -3.59
CA ILE A 264 7.20 12.84 -2.50
C ILE A 264 7.64 11.38 -2.31
N ARG A 265 7.71 10.59 -3.39
CA ARG A 265 8.17 9.19 -3.32
C ARG A 265 9.60 9.07 -2.81
N LYS A 266 10.51 9.92 -3.29
CA LYS A 266 11.90 9.96 -2.82
C LYS A 266 11.98 10.26 -1.34
N HIS A 267 11.20 11.23 -0.88
CA HIS A 267 11.16 11.60 0.53
C HIS A 267 10.66 10.46 1.41
N LEU A 268 9.63 9.72 0.95
CA LEU A 268 9.17 8.51 1.64
C LEU A 268 10.26 7.44 1.75
N LEU A 269 11.04 7.22 0.68
CA LEU A 269 12.16 6.28 0.69
C LEU A 269 13.25 6.68 1.69
N GLU A 270 13.54 7.98 1.83
CA GLU A 270 14.53 8.47 2.78
C GLU A 270 14.17 8.16 4.24
N TYR A 271 12.87 8.16 4.58
CA TYR A 271 12.38 7.68 5.89
C TYR A 271 12.45 6.16 6.00
N ASP A 272 12.04 5.44 4.95
CA ASP A 272 12.03 3.97 4.95
C ASP A 272 13.45 3.38 5.00
N ASP A 273 14.44 4.05 4.45
CA ASP A 273 15.85 3.64 4.52
C ASP A 273 16.37 3.50 5.96
N VAL A 274 15.94 4.38 6.87
CA VAL A 274 16.29 4.31 8.28
C VAL A 274 15.69 3.04 8.89
N MET A 275 14.38 2.84 8.69
CA MET A 275 13.69 1.67 9.20
C MET A 275 14.22 0.37 8.58
N ASN A 276 14.59 0.39 7.30
CA ASN A 276 15.10 -0.78 6.60
C ASN A 276 16.48 -1.23 7.12
N LYS A 277 17.35 -0.29 7.47
CA LYS A 277 18.65 -0.59 8.12
C LYS A 277 18.43 -1.30 9.47
N GLN A 278 17.55 -0.77 10.31
CA GLN A 278 17.19 -1.38 11.59
C GLN A 278 16.56 -2.77 11.40
N ARG A 279 15.62 -2.88 10.47
CA ARG A 279 14.95 -4.14 10.10
C ARG A 279 15.96 -5.22 9.70
N THR A 280 16.93 -4.88 8.86
CA THR A 280 17.94 -5.84 8.40
C THR A 280 18.71 -6.43 9.57
N VAL A 281 19.17 -5.60 10.52
CA VAL A 281 19.90 -6.06 11.71
C VAL A 281 19.03 -6.95 12.60
N ILE A 282 17.79 -6.54 12.87
CA ILE A 282 16.88 -7.32 13.73
C ILE A 282 16.51 -8.64 13.08
N TYR A 283 16.23 -8.65 11.77
CA TYR A 283 15.88 -9.88 11.06
C TYR A 283 17.05 -10.86 10.95
N GLU A 284 18.27 -10.38 10.89
CA GLU A 284 19.46 -11.22 10.96
C GLU A 284 19.58 -11.88 12.34
N LYS A 285 19.48 -11.10 13.43
CA LYS A 285 19.45 -11.63 14.80
C LYS A 285 18.32 -12.64 15.01
N ARG A 286 17.11 -12.31 14.53
CA ARG A 286 15.95 -13.20 14.59
C ARG A 286 16.17 -14.50 13.81
N ARG A 287 16.79 -14.42 12.64
CA ARG A 287 17.11 -15.59 11.82
C ARG A 287 18.12 -16.50 12.53
N HIS A 288 19.17 -15.95 13.14
CA HIS A 288 20.12 -16.73 13.92
C HIS A 288 19.43 -17.46 15.08
N ALA A 289 18.57 -16.77 15.83
CA ALA A 289 17.79 -17.38 16.89
C ALA A 289 16.86 -18.47 16.35
N LEU A 290 16.15 -18.23 15.24
CA LEU A 290 15.20 -19.18 14.65
C LEU A 290 15.87 -20.46 14.17
N MET A 291 17.01 -20.35 13.48
CA MET A 291 17.76 -21.49 12.96
C MET A 291 18.55 -22.21 14.07
N GLY A 292 18.73 -21.58 15.22
CA GLY A 292 19.54 -22.10 16.32
C GLY A 292 21.02 -22.19 15.98
N GLU A 293 21.46 -21.44 14.95
CA GLU A 293 22.86 -21.30 14.58
C GLU A 293 23.50 -20.24 15.46
N ARG A 294 24.71 -20.53 15.98
CA ARG A 294 25.50 -19.61 16.82
C ARG A 294 24.80 -19.08 18.07
N LEU A 295 23.70 -19.70 18.51
CA LEU A 295 22.87 -19.26 19.62
C LEU A 295 23.66 -18.99 20.90
N GLY A 296 24.54 -19.91 21.29
CA GLY A 296 25.42 -19.74 22.46
C GLY A 296 26.39 -18.59 22.32
N MET A 297 26.86 -18.27 21.10
CA MET A 297 27.75 -17.13 20.84
C MET A 297 26.98 -15.82 20.94
N ASP A 298 25.78 -15.76 20.39
CA ASP A 298 24.91 -14.58 20.45
C ASP A 298 24.53 -14.26 21.90
N ILE A 299 24.17 -15.27 22.71
CA ILE A 299 23.88 -15.12 24.13
C ILE A 299 25.12 -14.66 24.90
N SER A 300 26.29 -15.24 24.62
CA SER A 300 27.55 -14.82 25.23
C SER A 300 27.86 -13.34 24.95
N ASN A 301 27.67 -12.89 23.70
CA ASN A 301 27.85 -11.51 23.32
C ASN A 301 26.84 -10.58 24.02
N ILE A 302 25.57 -10.98 24.11
CA ILE A 302 24.54 -10.19 24.82
C ILE A 302 24.91 -10.05 26.31
N ILE A 303 25.35 -11.11 26.97
CA ILE A 303 25.77 -11.06 28.38
C ILE A 303 26.99 -10.18 28.55
N TRP A 304 28.00 -10.27 27.65
CA TRP A 304 29.17 -9.41 27.65
C TRP A 304 28.77 -7.93 27.53
N ASP A 305 27.98 -7.59 26.54
CA ASP A 305 27.51 -6.21 26.32
C ASP A 305 26.75 -5.66 27.54
N ARG A 306 26.00 -6.50 28.25
CA ARG A 306 25.29 -6.10 29.47
C ARG A 306 26.27 -5.84 30.62
N VAL A 307 27.22 -6.74 30.86
CA VAL A 307 28.21 -6.58 31.90
C VAL A 307 29.01 -5.27 31.69
N VAL A 308 29.50 -5.04 30.47
CA VAL A 308 30.22 -3.81 30.12
C VAL A 308 29.35 -2.57 30.34
N SER A 309 28.14 -2.58 29.81
CA SER A 309 27.21 -1.45 29.91
C SER A 309 26.83 -1.11 31.35
N ILE A 310 26.67 -2.12 32.22
CA ILE A 310 26.37 -1.92 33.64
C ILE A 310 27.55 -1.24 34.34
N ILE A 311 28.80 -1.71 34.11
CA ILE A 311 30.01 -1.19 34.75
C ILE A 311 30.37 0.22 34.26
N GLU A 312 30.08 0.52 32.99
CA GLU A 312 30.40 1.83 32.42
C GLU A 312 29.44 2.93 32.85
N ARG A 313 28.13 2.60 32.94
CA ARG A 313 27.05 3.59 33.08
C ARG A 313 26.58 3.83 34.52
N ASN A 314 26.93 2.95 35.45
CA ASN A 314 26.42 3.03 36.82
C ASN A 314 27.51 3.30 37.85
N ASP A 315 27.12 3.86 39.00
CA ASP A 315 27.88 3.85 40.23
C ASP A 315 27.81 2.47 40.91
N TYR A 316 28.46 2.32 42.05
CA TYR A 316 28.53 1.03 42.71
C TYR A 316 27.18 0.49 43.19
N GLU A 317 26.30 1.34 43.73
CA GLU A 317 24.96 0.93 44.13
C GLU A 317 24.08 0.60 42.92
N GLY A 318 24.16 1.38 41.83
CA GLY A 318 23.51 1.07 40.56
C GLY A 318 24.01 -0.24 39.94
N CYS A 319 25.33 -0.55 40.07
CA CYS A 319 25.88 -1.84 39.67
C CYS A 319 25.26 -2.99 40.48
N LYS A 320 25.14 -2.86 41.82
CA LYS A 320 24.55 -3.89 42.67
C LYS A 320 23.11 -4.19 42.24
N GLU A 321 22.32 -3.16 42.04
CA GLU A 321 20.92 -3.31 41.62
C GLU A 321 20.83 -3.96 40.24
N ALA A 322 21.60 -3.49 39.27
CA ALA A 322 21.57 -4.02 37.92
C ALA A 322 22.09 -5.46 37.81
N PHE A 323 23.18 -5.82 38.53
CA PHE A 323 23.70 -7.19 38.60
C PHE A 323 22.67 -8.15 39.20
N LEU A 324 21.97 -7.74 40.25
CA LEU A 324 20.90 -8.55 40.85
C LEU A 324 19.68 -8.67 39.92
N GLN A 325 19.26 -7.57 39.32
CA GLN A 325 18.05 -7.53 38.49
C GLN A 325 18.24 -8.18 37.11
N ILE A 326 19.38 -8.00 36.47
CA ILE A 326 19.62 -8.44 35.10
C ILE A 326 20.35 -9.77 35.07
N LEU A 327 21.46 -9.88 35.84
CA LEU A 327 22.34 -11.05 35.82
C LEU A 327 22.04 -12.07 36.92
N SER A 328 21.13 -11.77 37.85
CA SER A 328 20.76 -12.64 38.99
C SER A 328 21.96 -13.12 39.80
N MET A 329 22.94 -12.25 39.99
CA MET A 329 24.17 -12.49 40.74
C MET A 329 24.55 -11.25 41.55
N GLU A 330 25.37 -11.46 42.55
CA GLU A 330 25.99 -10.35 43.33
C GLU A 330 27.14 -9.72 42.54
N VAL A 331 27.40 -8.43 42.80
CA VAL A 331 28.52 -7.72 42.19
C VAL A 331 29.87 -8.34 42.62
N PRO A 332 30.70 -8.77 41.67
CA PRO A 332 31.94 -9.48 41.99
C PRO A 332 33.13 -8.59 42.32
N PHE A 333 32.91 -7.31 42.55
CA PHE A 333 33.94 -6.31 42.86
C PHE A 333 33.46 -5.34 43.94
N THR A 334 34.41 -4.65 44.60
CA THR A 334 34.12 -3.65 45.63
C THR A 334 34.02 -2.25 45.01
N GLU A 335 33.45 -1.29 45.78
CA GLU A 335 33.40 0.12 45.39
C GLU A 335 34.77 0.71 45.09
N GLN A 336 35.79 0.36 45.89
CA GLN A 336 37.17 0.80 45.68
C GLN A 336 37.78 0.27 44.37
N GLN A 337 37.42 -0.96 43.99
CA GLN A 337 37.86 -1.54 42.71
C GLN A 337 37.19 -0.86 41.54
N LEU A 338 35.89 -0.57 41.62
CA LEU A 338 35.18 0.16 40.55
C LEU A 338 35.78 1.56 40.32
N ALA A 339 36.26 2.22 41.40
CA ALA A 339 36.85 3.56 41.31
C ALA A 339 38.30 3.57 40.79
N ASN A 340 39.09 2.53 41.09
CA ASN A 340 40.54 2.55 40.87
C ASN A 340 41.01 1.57 39.77
N ASP A 341 40.34 0.49 39.55
CA ASP A 341 40.76 -0.55 38.62
C ASP A 341 40.28 -0.25 37.17
N ASN A 342 40.91 -0.91 36.21
CA ASN A 342 40.50 -0.81 34.83
C ASN A 342 39.12 -1.47 34.67
N LYS A 343 38.16 -0.71 34.14
CA LYS A 343 36.78 -1.20 33.92
C LYS A 343 36.72 -2.43 33.04
N ASN A 344 37.59 -2.58 32.04
CA ASN A 344 37.63 -3.75 31.17
C ASN A 344 38.05 -5.03 31.95
N ASP A 345 39.04 -4.94 32.84
CA ASP A 345 39.48 -6.09 33.64
C ASP A 345 38.39 -6.52 34.64
N LEU A 346 37.60 -5.55 35.15
CA LEU A 346 36.46 -5.82 36.00
C LEU A 346 35.32 -6.48 35.18
N ALA A 347 35.11 -6.02 33.95
CA ALA A 347 34.11 -6.58 33.06
C ALA A 347 34.43 -8.03 32.65
N GLU A 348 35.73 -8.34 32.36
CA GLU A 348 36.14 -9.71 32.06
C GLU A 348 35.88 -10.66 33.23
N LYS A 349 36.29 -10.28 34.47
CA LYS A 349 36.01 -11.07 35.67
C LYS A 349 34.52 -11.27 35.91
N ALA A 350 33.74 -10.20 35.81
CA ALA A 350 32.30 -10.26 36.00
C ALA A 350 31.60 -11.12 34.92
N PHE A 351 32.09 -11.06 33.70
CA PHE A 351 31.58 -11.88 32.60
C PHE A 351 31.85 -13.38 32.81
N GLU A 352 33.07 -13.77 33.24
CA GLU A 352 33.40 -15.17 33.56
C GLU A 352 32.47 -15.74 34.64
N ILE A 353 32.17 -14.94 35.67
CA ILE A 353 31.24 -15.34 36.75
C ILE A 353 29.79 -15.42 36.21
N ALA A 354 29.37 -14.44 35.37
CA ALA A 354 28.06 -14.45 34.75
C ALA A 354 27.86 -15.69 33.87
N MET A 355 28.86 -16.01 33.04
CA MET A 355 28.81 -17.21 32.19
C MET A 355 28.80 -18.53 33.00
N THR A 356 29.55 -18.60 34.07
CA THR A 356 29.53 -19.73 34.99
C THR A 356 28.17 -19.88 35.67
N THR A 357 27.57 -18.75 36.06
CA THR A 357 26.22 -18.72 36.66
C THR A 357 25.17 -19.15 35.64
N PHE A 358 25.25 -18.66 34.42
CA PHE A 358 24.36 -19.07 33.33
C PHE A 358 24.45 -20.58 33.05
N LYS A 359 25.65 -21.11 32.91
CA LYS A 359 25.88 -22.55 32.71
C LYS A 359 25.28 -23.39 33.83
N ARG A 360 25.50 -23.00 35.09
CA ARG A 360 24.92 -23.68 36.25
C ARG A 360 23.38 -23.67 36.22
N LYS A 361 22.77 -22.55 35.78
CA LYS A 361 21.31 -22.43 35.65
C LYS A 361 20.76 -23.35 34.55
N THR A 362 21.39 -23.40 33.39
CA THR A 362 21.01 -24.26 32.29
C THR A 362 21.19 -25.77 32.63
N GLU A 363 22.27 -26.12 33.34
CA GLU A 363 22.47 -27.50 33.86
C GLU A 363 21.39 -27.88 34.89
N ARG A 364 20.92 -26.94 35.70
CA ARG A 364 19.82 -27.19 36.62
C ARG A 364 18.51 -27.47 35.88
N ILE A 365 18.17 -26.71 34.84
CA ILE A 365 16.99 -27.02 33.99
C ILE A 365 17.06 -28.43 33.43
N GLN A 366 18.25 -28.86 32.95
CA GLN A 366 18.44 -30.24 32.46
C GLN A 366 18.24 -31.29 33.56
N THR A 367 18.79 -31.05 34.75
CA THR A 367 18.70 -31.96 35.88
C THR A 367 17.28 -32.08 36.40
N ASP A 368 16.55 -30.97 36.48
CA ASP A 368 15.17 -30.93 36.97
C ASP A 368 14.19 -31.57 35.96
N ALA A 369 14.44 -31.40 34.64
CA ALA A 369 13.61 -31.99 33.58
C ALA A 369 13.85 -33.51 33.39
N TRP A 370 15.07 -34.00 33.58
CA TRP A 370 15.48 -35.35 33.17
C TRP A 370 14.64 -36.47 33.77
N PRO A 371 14.30 -36.52 35.07
CA PRO A 371 13.50 -37.62 35.63
C PRO A 371 12.14 -37.75 34.97
N VAL A 372 11.48 -36.61 34.71
CA VAL A 372 10.14 -36.60 34.09
C VAL A 372 10.21 -36.99 32.62
N ILE A 373 11.17 -36.47 31.86
CA ILE A 373 11.38 -36.81 30.45
C ILE A 373 11.67 -38.28 30.27
N LYS A 374 12.55 -38.84 31.11
CA LYS A 374 12.89 -40.26 31.10
C LYS A 374 11.67 -41.13 31.37
N GLN A 375 10.93 -40.85 32.42
CA GLN A 375 9.72 -41.59 32.78
C GLN A 375 8.67 -41.55 31.66
N VAL A 376 8.38 -40.36 31.09
CA VAL A 376 7.38 -40.21 30.02
C VAL A 376 7.82 -40.92 28.76
N TYR A 377 9.10 -40.87 28.38
CA TYR A 377 9.60 -41.52 27.20
C TYR A 377 9.55 -43.08 27.33
N GLU A 378 9.96 -43.62 28.48
CA GLU A 378 9.97 -45.08 28.74
C GLU A 378 8.55 -45.65 28.89
N THR A 379 7.56 -44.86 29.35
CA THR A 379 6.19 -45.36 29.57
C THR A 379 5.24 -45.01 28.41
N GLN A 380 5.41 -43.89 27.75
CA GLN A 380 4.46 -43.32 26.77
C GLN A 380 5.13 -42.76 25.52
N GLY A 381 6.41 -43.09 25.27
CA GLY A 381 7.18 -42.51 24.14
C GLY A 381 6.67 -42.87 22.76
N GLU A 382 5.86 -43.95 22.62
CA GLU A 382 5.19 -44.27 21.35
C GLU A 382 3.92 -43.43 21.12
N ILE A 383 3.34 -42.84 22.18
CA ILE A 383 2.10 -42.08 22.12
C ILE A 383 2.39 -40.60 21.91
N TYR A 384 3.37 -40.04 22.62
CA TYR A 384 3.65 -38.60 22.60
C TYR A 384 4.90 -38.29 21.78
N GLN A 385 4.70 -37.53 20.70
CA GLN A 385 5.81 -36.99 19.89
C GLN A 385 6.36 -35.70 20.48
N PHE A 386 5.48 -34.83 20.98
CA PHE A 386 5.81 -33.54 21.58
C PHE A 386 5.21 -33.44 22.97
N ILE A 387 5.94 -32.77 23.85
CA ILE A 387 5.50 -32.45 25.21
C ILE A 387 5.66 -30.96 25.49
N VAL A 388 4.95 -30.48 26.46
CA VAL A 388 5.05 -29.09 26.96
C VAL A 388 5.83 -29.07 28.26
N VAL A 389 6.95 -28.33 28.26
CA VAL A 389 7.77 -28.09 29.44
C VAL A 389 7.50 -26.68 29.94
N PRO A 390 6.94 -26.51 31.15
CA PRO A 390 6.74 -25.17 31.72
C PRO A 390 8.08 -24.61 32.22
N ILE A 391 8.38 -23.34 31.86
CA ILE A 391 9.54 -22.61 32.36
C ILE A 391 9.07 -21.25 32.88
N THR A 392 9.59 -20.80 34.00
CA THR A 392 9.21 -19.51 34.60
C THR A 392 10.46 -18.69 34.99
N ASP A 393 10.36 -17.38 34.86
CA ASP A 393 11.32 -16.40 35.39
C ASP A 393 10.91 -15.87 36.79
N GLY A 394 9.85 -16.43 37.35
CA GLY A 394 9.23 -15.97 38.60
C GLY A 394 8.12 -14.94 38.40
N ARG A 395 7.95 -14.39 37.18
CA ARG A 395 6.86 -13.43 36.82
C ARG A 395 5.98 -13.98 35.68
N HIS A 396 6.60 -14.60 34.69
CA HIS A 396 5.95 -15.13 33.50
C HIS A 396 6.09 -16.65 33.48
N LEU A 397 5.06 -17.34 32.99
CA LEU A 397 5.07 -18.77 32.76
C LEU A 397 5.05 -19.02 31.25
N ILE A 398 6.07 -19.70 30.75
CA ILE A 398 6.17 -20.12 29.35
C ILE A 398 5.86 -21.59 29.24
N GLN A 399 5.15 -21.96 28.20
CA GLN A 399 4.93 -23.35 27.81
C GLN A 399 5.80 -23.68 26.60
N LEU A 400 6.91 -24.35 26.84
CA LEU A 400 7.86 -24.69 25.79
C LEU A 400 7.50 -26.04 25.16
N ARG A 401 7.21 -26.05 23.87
CA ARG A 401 6.96 -27.29 23.12
C ARG A 401 8.29 -27.93 22.71
N VAL A 402 8.52 -29.16 23.12
CA VAL A 402 9.78 -29.89 22.89
C VAL A 402 9.50 -31.26 22.31
N ASN A 403 10.34 -31.71 21.38
CA ASN A 403 10.30 -33.07 20.86
C ASN A 403 10.79 -34.04 21.94
N LEU A 404 9.93 -34.99 22.34
CA LEU A 404 10.20 -35.93 23.45
C LEU A 404 11.40 -36.83 23.17
N LYS A 405 11.51 -37.38 21.95
CA LYS A 405 12.61 -38.24 21.55
C LYS A 405 13.95 -37.51 21.58
N GLU A 406 14.02 -36.31 21.00
CA GLU A 406 15.23 -35.49 21.03
C GLU A 406 15.61 -35.06 22.45
N ALA A 407 14.63 -34.73 23.31
CA ALA A 407 14.89 -34.39 24.71
C ALA A 407 15.49 -35.58 25.47
N TYR A 408 15.02 -36.81 25.23
CA TYR A 408 15.57 -38.02 25.81
C TYR A 408 16.98 -38.34 25.27
N GLU A 409 17.18 -38.32 23.95
CA GLU A 409 18.48 -38.64 23.31
C GLU A 409 19.58 -37.66 23.68
N THR A 410 19.22 -36.37 23.88
CA THR A 410 20.18 -35.29 24.22
C THR A 410 20.34 -35.08 25.73
N ASN A 411 19.74 -35.89 26.58
CA ASN A 411 19.69 -35.69 28.04
C ASN A 411 19.20 -34.27 28.40
N CYS A 412 18.07 -33.84 27.82
CA CYS A 412 17.42 -32.54 28.01
C CYS A 412 18.23 -31.31 27.55
N LYS A 413 19.35 -31.49 26.84
CA LYS A 413 20.06 -30.34 26.24
C LYS A 413 19.21 -29.59 25.20
N ASN A 414 18.34 -30.35 24.49
CA ASN A 414 17.40 -29.74 23.55
C ASN A 414 16.41 -28.79 24.24
N ILE A 415 15.97 -29.09 25.47
CA ILE A 415 15.08 -28.21 26.24
C ILE A 415 15.72 -26.85 26.47
N VAL A 416 17.01 -26.84 26.87
CA VAL A 416 17.76 -25.59 27.07
C VAL A 416 17.88 -24.81 25.76
N LYS A 417 18.24 -25.49 24.67
CA LYS A 417 18.36 -24.86 23.35
C LYS A 417 17.03 -24.24 22.89
N GLU A 418 15.92 -24.95 23.04
CA GLU A 418 14.60 -24.42 22.70
C GLU A 418 14.16 -23.29 23.65
N PHE A 419 14.55 -23.32 24.92
CA PHE A 419 14.33 -22.23 25.85
C PHE A 419 15.10 -20.96 25.44
N GLU A 420 16.39 -21.08 25.17
CA GLU A 420 17.25 -19.98 24.69
C GLU A 420 16.68 -19.36 23.42
N LYS A 421 16.30 -20.20 22.45
CA LYS A 421 15.69 -19.80 21.20
C LYS A 421 14.38 -19.07 21.43
N PHE A 422 13.49 -19.61 22.26
CA PHE A 422 12.20 -19.01 22.56
C PHE A 422 12.36 -17.63 23.19
N VAL A 423 13.23 -17.51 24.20
CA VAL A 423 13.44 -16.22 24.88
C VAL A 423 13.91 -15.15 23.90
N LEU A 424 14.92 -15.45 23.08
CA LEU A 424 15.43 -14.48 22.10
C LEU A 424 14.38 -14.10 21.07
N LEU A 425 13.63 -15.07 20.52
CA LEU A 425 12.58 -14.78 19.54
C LEU A 425 11.46 -13.94 20.14
N HIS A 426 11.02 -14.28 21.34
CA HIS A 426 9.92 -13.58 22.00
C HIS A 426 10.30 -12.10 22.31
N VAL A 427 11.47 -11.89 22.88
CA VAL A 427 11.93 -10.54 23.22
C VAL A 427 12.19 -9.71 21.98
N ILE A 428 12.85 -10.31 20.94
CA ILE A 428 13.08 -9.61 19.67
C ILE A 428 11.76 -9.19 19.03
N ASP A 429 10.77 -10.08 18.98
CA ASP A 429 9.49 -9.80 18.31
C ASP A 429 8.69 -8.73 19.06
N ASP A 430 8.69 -8.74 20.39
CA ASP A 430 7.98 -7.74 21.19
C ASP A 430 8.61 -6.36 21.11
N ASP A 431 9.94 -6.27 21.32
CA ASP A 431 10.64 -4.99 21.33
C ASP A 431 10.68 -4.38 19.92
N TRP A 432 10.78 -5.21 18.87
CA TRP A 432 10.70 -4.73 17.50
C TRP A 432 9.33 -4.17 17.14
N LYS A 433 8.22 -4.82 17.55
CA LYS A 433 6.87 -4.28 17.35
C LYS A 433 6.69 -2.93 18.03
N GLU A 434 7.16 -2.81 19.26
CA GLU A 434 7.07 -1.55 19.99
C GLU A 434 7.93 -0.45 19.36
N ASN A 435 9.14 -0.77 18.90
CA ASN A 435 9.99 0.16 18.17
C ASN A 435 9.33 0.65 16.86
N LEU A 436 8.69 -0.25 16.10
CA LEU A 436 7.96 0.15 14.91
C LEU A 436 6.82 1.14 15.24
N ARG A 437 6.08 0.90 16.31
CA ARG A 437 5.03 1.81 16.78
C ARG A 437 5.59 3.18 17.14
N GLN A 438 6.70 3.22 17.88
CA GLN A 438 7.38 4.47 18.27
C GLN A 438 7.95 5.22 17.06
N LEU A 439 8.49 4.51 16.07
CA LEU A 439 8.98 5.12 14.82
C LEU A 439 7.84 5.73 14.00
N ASP A 440 6.66 5.09 13.96
CA ASP A 440 5.49 5.66 13.30
C ASP A 440 5.00 6.93 14.02
N GLU A 441 4.94 6.93 15.35
CA GLU A 441 4.61 8.12 16.13
C GLU A 441 5.63 9.24 15.92
N LEU A 442 6.91 8.92 15.94
CA LEU A 442 7.99 9.86 15.65
C LEU A 442 7.86 10.46 14.25
N ARG A 443 7.57 9.64 13.24
CA ARG A 443 7.37 10.08 11.86
C ARG A 443 6.23 11.11 11.73
N HIS A 444 5.15 10.93 12.49
CA HIS A 444 4.05 11.89 12.52
C HIS A 444 4.43 13.18 13.27
N SER A 445 5.14 13.08 14.39
CA SER A 445 5.52 14.22 15.20
C SER A 445 6.52 15.15 14.53
N VAL A 446 7.51 14.60 13.81
CA VAL A 446 8.56 15.39 13.15
C VAL A 446 8.05 16.22 11.96
N GLN A 447 6.86 15.92 11.42
CA GLN A 447 6.28 16.74 10.35
C GLN A 447 6.06 18.20 10.81
N ASN A 448 5.79 18.40 12.09
CA ASN A 448 5.60 19.71 12.69
C ASN A 448 6.90 20.52 12.81
N ALA A 449 8.06 19.87 12.71
CA ALA A 449 9.37 20.55 12.79
C ALA A 449 9.61 21.54 11.63
N SER A 450 8.87 21.39 10.52
CA SER A 450 8.91 22.33 9.41
C SER A 450 8.49 23.75 9.83
N TYR A 451 7.61 23.88 10.82
CA TYR A 451 7.20 25.20 11.35
C TYR A 451 8.34 25.91 12.10
N GLU A 452 9.30 25.12 12.63
CA GLU A 452 10.50 25.63 13.29
C GLU A 452 11.70 25.82 12.34
N GLN A 453 11.49 25.72 11.04
CA GLN A 453 12.52 25.78 9.98
C GLN A 453 13.62 24.70 10.15
N LYS A 454 13.34 23.61 10.84
CA LYS A 454 14.21 22.46 10.95
C LYS A 454 13.89 21.42 9.88
N ASP A 455 14.89 20.66 9.44
CA ASP A 455 14.69 19.54 8.51
C ASP A 455 14.06 18.36 9.25
N PRO A 456 12.79 17.99 8.93
CA PRO A 456 12.11 16.88 9.58
C PRO A 456 12.84 15.54 9.42
N LEU A 457 13.49 15.31 8.27
CA LEU A 457 14.23 14.08 8.01
C LEU A 457 15.46 13.95 8.88
N LEU A 458 16.18 15.06 9.09
CA LEU A 458 17.36 15.06 9.97
C LEU A 458 16.95 14.76 11.42
N ILE A 459 15.88 15.38 11.90
CA ILE A 459 15.35 15.12 13.25
C ILE A 459 14.92 13.67 13.37
N PHE A 460 14.19 13.16 12.38
CA PHE A 460 13.78 11.75 12.35
C PHE A 460 14.99 10.81 12.46
N LYS A 461 16.06 11.04 11.69
CA LYS A 461 17.29 10.23 11.75
C LYS A 461 17.95 10.25 13.13
N LEU A 462 18.02 11.41 13.75
CA LEU A 462 18.64 11.56 15.08
C LEU A 462 17.81 10.90 16.18
N GLU A 463 16.51 11.15 16.20
CA GLU A 463 15.63 10.58 17.22
C GLU A 463 15.40 9.06 17.01
N SER A 464 15.31 8.60 15.76
CA SER A 464 15.23 7.16 15.48
C SER A 464 16.49 6.38 15.89
N ALA A 465 17.66 7.02 15.86
CA ALA A 465 18.90 6.40 16.38
C ALA A 465 18.81 6.23 17.91
N LYS A 466 18.31 7.23 18.63
CA LYS A 466 18.12 7.12 20.09
C LYS A 466 17.10 6.04 20.45
N LEU A 467 15.97 5.99 19.74
CA LEU A 467 14.96 4.93 19.93
C LEU A 467 15.55 3.54 19.69
N TRP A 468 16.38 3.41 18.65
CA TRP A 468 17.08 2.17 18.35
C TRP A 468 18.02 1.75 19.48
N ASP A 469 18.85 2.65 19.98
CA ASP A 469 19.80 2.37 21.07
C ASP A 469 19.04 1.94 22.33
N THR A 470 17.95 2.65 22.67
CA THR A 470 17.07 2.29 23.80
C THR A 470 16.46 0.91 23.61
N MET A 471 15.90 0.62 22.41
CA MET A 471 15.30 -0.67 22.12
C MET A 471 16.33 -1.82 22.24
N ILE A 472 17.54 -1.64 21.74
CA ILE A 472 18.59 -2.67 21.83
C ILE A 472 19.03 -2.88 23.29
N ASP A 473 19.15 -1.80 24.07
CA ASP A 473 19.45 -1.90 25.50
C ASP A 473 18.33 -2.65 26.26
N ASP A 474 17.07 -2.35 25.99
CA ASP A 474 15.92 -3.01 26.61
C ASP A 474 15.83 -4.49 26.19
N LEU A 475 16.02 -4.79 24.90
CA LEU A 475 16.08 -6.14 24.38
C LEU A 475 17.14 -6.97 25.11
N TYR A 476 18.36 -6.45 25.23
CA TYR A 476 19.45 -7.16 25.88
C TYR A 476 19.21 -7.32 27.38
N ASN A 477 18.67 -6.30 28.06
CA ASN A 477 18.29 -6.39 29.48
C ASN A 477 17.22 -7.45 29.72
N ARG A 478 16.15 -7.44 28.94
CA ARG A 478 15.03 -8.39 29.06
C ARG A 478 15.47 -9.82 28.73
N ALA A 479 16.18 -10.00 27.62
CA ALA A 479 16.68 -11.32 27.21
C ALA A 479 17.63 -11.91 28.27
N THR A 480 18.61 -11.11 28.76
CA THR A 480 19.55 -11.56 29.80
C THR A 480 18.83 -11.89 31.10
N ALA A 481 17.93 -11.01 31.56
CA ALA A 481 17.19 -11.24 32.80
C ALA A 481 16.34 -12.53 32.73
N PHE A 482 15.71 -12.77 31.57
CA PHE A 482 14.91 -13.97 31.38
C PHE A 482 15.75 -15.25 31.32
N LEU A 483 16.86 -15.22 30.59
CA LEU A 483 17.79 -16.35 30.50
C LEU A 483 18.41 -16.69 31.87
N MET A 484 18.77 -15.67 32.66
CA MET A 484 19.39 -15.85 33.97
C MET A 484 18.42 -16.30 35.07
N ARG A 485 17.11 -16.01 34.92
CA ARG A 485 16.07 -16.38 35.91
C ARG A 485 15.29 -17.64 35.57
N GLY A 486 15.37 -18.09 34.31
CA GLY A 486 14.62 -19.24 33.83
C GLY A 486 14.81 -20.48 34.69
N GLN A 487 13.72 -21.07 35.16
CA GLN A 487 13.71 -22.31 35.94
C GLN A 487 12.43 -23.09 35.69
N ILE A 488 12.47 -24.39 35.91
CA ILE A 488 11.27 -25.23 35.90
C ILE A 488 10.52 -24.96 37.21
N PRO A 489 9.22 -24.61 37.20
CA PRO A 489 8.45 -24.40 38.43
C PRO A 489 8.38 -25.74 39.20
N MET A 490 8.64 -25.71 40.50
CA MET A 490 8.44 -26.87 41.35
C MET A 490 6.94 -27.16 41.39
N GLN A 491 6.50 -28.19 40.69
CA GLN A 491 5.13 -28.70 40.77
C GLN A 491 5.03 -29.74 41.87
N ALA A 492 3.85 -29.79 42.51
CA ALA A 492 3.51 -30.91 43.38
C ALA A 492 3.56 -32.22 42.57
N GLU A 493 4.04 -33.30 43.15
CA GLU A 493 4.41 -34.58 42.53
C GLU A 493 3.35 -35.29 41.66
N ASN A 494 2.16 -34.69 41.38
CA ASN A 494 1.03 -35.34 40.73
C ASN A 494 0.39 -34.51 39.59
N ALA A 495 1.11 -33.61 38.92
CA ALA A 495 0.53 -32.89 37.78
C ALA A 495 0.50 -33.80 36.53
N PRO A 496 -0.65 -33.92 35.82
CA PRO A 496 -0.72 -34.72 34.61
C PRO A 496 0.15 -34.11 33.51
N VAL A 497 0.87 -35.00 32.78
CA VAL A 497 1.64 -34.57 31.59
C VAL A 497 0.67 -34.10 30.52
N GLN A 498 0.85 -32.86 30.04
CA GLN A 498 0.05 -32.32 28.96
C GLN A 498 0.70 -32.60 27.60
N GLU A 499 -0.07 -33.21 26.71
CA GLU A 499 0.30 -33.35 25.31
C GLU A 499 0.24 -31.95 24.63
N ALA A 500 1.26 -31.63 23.85
CA ALA A 500 1.22 -30.44 23.03
C ALA A 500 0.16 -30.59 21.94
N ALA A 501 -0.84 -29.72 21.91
CA ALA A 501 -1.77 -29.67 20.79
C ALA A 501 -1.00 -29.67 19.45
N PRO A 502 -1.46 -30.46 18.43
CA PRO A 502 -0.86 -30.34 17.11
C PRO A 502 -0.91 -28.86 16.71
N GLU A 503 0.18 -28.34 16.15
CA GLU A 503 0.12 -27.04 15.51
C GLU A 503 -1.03 -27.11 14.51
N GLU A 504 -2.11 -26.35 14.72
CA GLU A 504 -2.99 -26.03 13.63
C GLU A 504 -2.05 -25.54 12.55
N HIS A 505 -1.93 -26.33 11.48
CA HIS A 505 -1.13 -25.94 10.32
C HIS A 505 -1.52 -24.51 10.04
N ALA A 506 -0.57 -23.60 10.24
CA ALA A 506 -0.71 -22.22 9.83
C ALA A 506 -1.40 -22.29 8.48
N GLN A 507 -2.65 -21.82 8.43
CA GLN A 507 -3.44 -21.84 7.21
C GLN A 507 -2.46 -21.42 6.15
N ARG A 508 -2.22 -22.27 5.15
CA ARG A 508 -1.38 -21.91 4.03
C ARG A 508 -1.90 -20.55 3.62
N TYR A 509 -1.19 -19.50 4.00
CA TYR A 509 -1.39 -18.21 3.41
C TYR A 509 -1.14 -18.49 1.94
N ASN A 510 -2.23 -18.67 1.20
CA ASN A 510 -2.19 -18.44 -0.21
C ASN A 510 -1.62 -17.03 -0.29
N GLU A 511 -0.41 -16.90 -0.79
CA GLU A 511 0.13 -15.67 -1.32
C GLU A 511 -0.70 -15.30 -2.56
N GLN A 512 -1.97 -15.04 -2.36
CA GLN A 512 -2.68 -14.12 -3.22
C GLN A 512 -1.99 -12.79 -2.95
N LYS A 513 -1.20 -12.35 -3.93
CA LYS A 513 -0.77 -10.97 -4.01
C LYS A 513 -2.01 -10.12 -3.80
N VAL A 514 -2.18 -9.61 -2.57
CA VAL A 514 -3.20 -8.61 -2.28
C VAL A 514 -2.73 -7.41 -3.09
N ASN A 515 -3.41 -7.17 -4.21
CA ASN A 515 -3.24 -5.93 -4.95
C ASN A 515 -3.57 -4.81 -3.95
N LEU A 516 -2.64 -3.88 -3.75
CA LEU A 516 -2.88 -2.70 -2.90
C LEU A 516 -4.16 -1.95 -3.31
N ASP A 517 -4.56 -2.06 -4.57
CA ASP A 517 -5.80 -1.48 -5.11
C ASP A 517 -7.07 -2.13 -4.51
N GLU A 518 -7.04 -3.40 -4.10
CA GLU A 518 -8.19 -4.08 -3.46
C GLU A 518 -8.39 -3.65 -1.99
N VAL A 519 -7.33 -3.20 -1.32
CA VAL A 519 -7.42 -2.68 0.07
C VAL A 519 -8.07 -1.29 0.07
N ASP A 520 -7.75 -0.44 -0.91
CA ASP A 520 -8.37 0.87 -1.07
C ASP A 520 -9.86 0.75 -1.50
N ASP A 521 -10.19 -0.22 -2.34
CA ASP A 521 -11.58 -0.46 -2.75
C ASP A 521 -12.41 -1.10 -1.62
N ALA A 522 -11.84 -1.95 -0.79
CA ALA A 522 -12.51 -2.49 0.39
C ALA A 522 -12.77 -1.40 1.44
N GLN A 523 -11.87 -0.43 1.63
CA GLN A 523 -12.09 0.72 2.50
C GLN A 523 -13.11 1.71 1.93
N ARG A 524 -13.15 1.92 0.62
CA ARG A 524 -14.18 2.72 -0.06
C ARG A 524 -15.53 2.03 -0.08
N ALA A 525 -15.58 0.70 -0.25
CA ALA A 525 -16.82 -0.08 -0.16
C ALA A 525 -17.40 -0.08 1.25
N ALA A 526 -16.57 -0.12 2.30
CA ALA A 526 -17.02 0.01 3.68
C ALA A 526 -17.59 1.41 4.00
N ALA A 527 -17.05 2.46 3.36
CA ALA A 527 -17.55 3.84 3.51
C ALA A 527 -18.83 4.13 2.70
N SER A 528 -19.15 3.32 1.67
CA SER A 528 -20.33 3.49 0.80
C SER A 528 -21.53 2.59 1.17
N GLN A 529 -21.41 1.70 2.15
CA GLN A 529 -22.50 0.81 2.61
C GLN A 529 -23.39 1.39 3.70
N ASP A 530 -23.25 2.66 4.05
CA ASP A 530 -24.10 3.29 5.08
C ASP A 530 -25.42 3.89 4.54
N THR A 531 -25.88 3.47 3.40
CA THR A 531 -27.23 3.79 2.88
C THR A 531 -27.78 2.66 2.02
N ARG A 532 -28.41 1.65 2.64
CA ARG A 532 -29.66 0.97 2.20
C ARG A 532 -29.94 -0.35 2.92
N GLU A 533 -31.09 -0.30 3.64
CA GLU A 533 -32.09 -1.37 3.89
C GLU A 533 -31.69 -2.70 4.55
N GLY A 534 -32.10 -2.80 5.82
CA GLY A 534 -33.03 -3.79 6.33
C GLY A 534 -32.71 -5.28 6.23
N GLN A 535 -31.91 -5.81 7.19
CA GLN A 535 -32.19 -7.15 7.75
C GLN A 535 -31.73 -7.22 9.19
N GLN A 536 -32.60 -7.71 10.05
CA GLN A 536 -32.45 -7.80 11.50
C GLN A 536 -31.30 -8.71 11.91
N GLN A 537 -30.30 -8.16 12.60
CA GLN A 537 -29.36 -8.91 13.44
C GLN A 537 -29.57 -8.50 14.91
N PRO A 538 -29.27 -9.39 15.89
CA PRO A 538 -29.64 -9.18 17.29
C PRO A 538 -28.93 -7.95 17.85
N VAL A 539 -29.74 -7.05 18.39
CA VAL A 539 -29.36 -5.78 18.98
C VAL A 539 -28.41 -6.02 20.16
N ARG A 540 -27.14 -5.66 20.04
CA ARG A 540 -26.29 -5.34 21.18
C ARG A 540 -26.76 -4.01 21.72
N GLN A 541 -27.29 -4.01 22.95
CA GLN A 541 -27.69 -2.78 23.62
C GLN A 541 -26.48 -1.84 23.73
N PRO A 542 -26.62 -0.55 23.36
CA PRO A 542 -25.56 0.42 23.55
C PRO A 542 -25.42 0.70 25.07
N ILE A 543 -24.16 0.71 25.53
CA ILE A 543 -23.82 1.22 26.87
C ILE A 543 -24.18 2.71 26.87
N VAL A 544 -25.30 3.04 27.51
CA VAL A 544 -25.71 4.43 27.75
C VAL A 544 -24.70 5.02 28.74
N ARG A 545 -23.81 5.89 28.28
CA ARG A 545 -23.09 6.80 29.15
C ARG A 545 -24.14 7.75 29.76
N GLU A 546 -24.33 7.69 31.05
CA GLU A 546 -25.17 8.63 31.76
C GLU A 546 -24.74 10.07 31.45
N HIS A 547 -25.63 10.81 30.83
CA HIS A 547 -25.42 12.23 30.53
C HIS A 547 -25.36 12.97 31.87
N MET A 548 -24.20 13.56 32.23
CA MET A 548 -24.11 14.47 33.35
C MET A 548 -25.13 15.62 33.17
N PRO A 549 -26.01 15.86 34.13
CA PRO A 549 -27.00 16.93 34.03
C PRO A 549 -26.33 18.29 33.86
N ARG A 550 -26.91 19.15 33.04
CA ARG A 550 -26.42 20.53 32.91
C ARG A 550 -26.59 21.30 34.23
N PRO A 551 -25.77 22.33 34.50
CA PRO A 551 -25.80 23.07 35.78
C PRO A 551 -27.18 23.57 36.23
N ASN A 552 -28.06 23.85 35.28
CA ASN A 552 -29.42 24.38 35.58
C ASN A 552 -30.53 23.32 35.54
N ASP A 553 -30.23 22.06 35.19
CA ASP A 553 -31.21 20.97 35.18
C ASP A 553 -31.61 20.56 36.62
N PRO A 554 -32.79 19.99 36.83
CA PRO A 554 -33.18 19.46 38.15
C PRO A 554 -32.23 18.33 38.55
N CYS A 555 -31.83 18.32 39.83
CA CYS A 555 -30.88 17.32 40.31
C CYS A 555 -31.50 15.92 40.32
N PRO A 556 -30.85 14.89 39.77
CA PRO A 556 -31.39 13.53 39.68
C PRO A 556 -31.63 12.86 41.07
N CYS A 557 -31.16 13.47 42.15
CA CYS A 557 -31.43 12.99 43.51
C CYS A 557 -32.86 13.25 44.02
N GLY A 558 -33.76 13.86 43.25
CA GLY A 558 -35.14 14.12 43.63
C GLY A 558 -35.34 15.28 44.60
N SER A 559 -34.31 16.07 44.92
CA SER A 559 -34.39 17.18 45.91
C SER A 559 -35.11 18.44 45.41
N GLY A 560 -35.56 18.49 44.16
CA GLY A 560 -36.19 19.67 43.54
C GLY A 560 -35.25 20.86 43.30
N LYS A 561 -33.96 20.76 43.66
CA LYS A 561 -32.96 21.81 43.47
C LYS A 561 -32.22 21.64 42.11
N LYS A 562 -31.76 22.75 41.51
CA LYS A 562 -30.92 22.71 40.32
C LYS A 562 -29.60 21.98 40.60
N PHE A 563 -29.07 21.23 39.64
CA PHE A 563 -27.87 20.40 39.79
C PHE A 563 -26.68 21.19 40.39
N LYS A 564 -26.42 22.41 39.90
CA LYS A 564 -25.35 23.30 40.42
C LYS A 564 -25.51 23.67 41.90
N ASN A 565 -26.73 23.62 42.46
CA ASN A 565 -27.04 23.97 43.84
C ASN A 565 -27.18 22.74 44.74
N CYS A 566 -26.95 21.52 44.21
CA CYS A 566 -27.04 20.25 44.92
C CYS A 566 -25.75 19.43 44.70
N HIS A 567 -25.78 18.36 43.90
CA HIS A 567 -24.63 17.48 43.67
C HIS A 567 -23.58 18.07 42.73
N GLY A 568 -23.90 19.12 41.98
CA GLY A 568 -22.92 19.88 41.17
C GLY A 568 -22.17 20.98 41.92
N ARG A 569 -22.32 21.09 43.25
CA ARG A 569 -21.66 22.09 44.09
C ARG A 569 -20.20 21.69 44.34
N GLY A 570 -19.29 22.12 43.50
CA GLY A 570 -17.85 21.80 43.59
C GLY A 570 -17.20 21.30 42.29
N ILE A 571 -17.99 21.12 41.24
CA ILE A 571 -17.44 20.85 39.89
C ILE A 571 -17.34 22.22 39.20
N ARG A 572 -16.15 22.82 39.26
CA ARG A 572 -15.73 23.96 38.42
C ARG A 572 -14.78 23.49 37.34
#